data_cbd87c8e6f5051e30c2778c47d95b632
#
_entry.id   cbd87c8e6f5051e30c2778c47d95b632
#
_cell.length_a   1.000
_cell.length_b   1.000
_cell.length_c   1.000
_cell.angle_alpha   90.00
_cell.angle_beta   90.00
_cell.angle_gamma   90.00
#
_symmetry.space_group_name_H-M   'P 1'
#
loop_
_entity.id
_entity.type
_entity.pdbx_description
1 polymer ?
#
loop_
_entity_poly.entity_id
_entity_poly.type
_entity_poly.pdbx_seq_one_letter_code
_entity_poly.pdbx_strand_id
1 'polypeptide(L)'
;DVLCLQEISQGFDGMAGAPGDQPAQIEALLPGFQVFFGPAVHEFDEQGRPQRFGNLVATRLAVSRVQHHLLPWPSDPDVGSMPRLCTSLTLRSPELGAVRVMTTHLEYYSASQRAAQADAIRALHVEACAQAAAPPRPELPADLGTPFQPKLHTQEAILCGDFNMPPTDPAYAALQQPFTLKDGSHHRLHEPWPEQYGQQAPHALTFRLYDRRYGPDPVACDFVFLSGGLVPRLARIEVDGATQVSDHQPVLVELR
;
A
#
# COMPACT_ATOMS: atom_id res chain seq x y z
N ASP A 1 -2.95 -9.00 12.14
CA ASP A 1 -4.32 -8.91 11.62
C ASP A 1 -4.37 -8.62 10.13
N VAL A 2 -3.42 -7.82 9.63
CA VAL A 2 -3.29 -7.47 8.20
C VAL A 2 -1.84 -7.64 7.77
N LEU A 3 -1.62 -8.30 6.64
CA LEU A 3 -0.34 -8.44 5.96
C LEU A 3 -0.43 -7.76 4.60
N CYS A 4 0.55 -6.92 4.29
CA CYS A 4 0.69 -6.25 3.00
C CYS A 4 1.99 -6.71 2.36
N LEU A 5 1.89 -7.36 1.21
CA LEU A 5 3.03 -7.95 0.51
C LEU A 5 3.16 -7.33 -0.88
N GLN A 6 4.38 -7.07 -1.29
CA GLN A 6 4.74 -6.59 -2.62
C GLN A 6 5.44 -7.70 -3.40
N GLU A 7 5.60 -7.51 -4.71
CA GLU A 7 6.31 -8.42 -5.62
C GLU A 7 5.71 -9.83 -5.70
N ILE A 8 4.40 -9.94 -5.54
CA ILE A 8 3.70 -11.22 -5.65
C ILE A 8 3.49 -11.56 -7.12
N SER A 9 3.94 -12.76 -7.48
CA SER A 9 3.97 -13.25 -8.85
C SER A 9 3.06 -14.47 -9.05
N GLN A 10 2.51 -14.57 -10.26
CA GLN A 10 1.80 -15.73 -10.76
C GLN A 10 2.15 -15.96 -12.24
N GLY A 11 2.69 -17.12 -12.58
CA GLY A 11 2.91 -17.54 -13.97
C GLY A 11 4.12 -16.93 -14.68
N PHE A 12 4.96 -16.14 -13.99
CA PHE A 12 6.23 -15.63 -14.53
C PHE A 12 7.37 -16.63 -14.28
N ASP A 13 7.45 -17.69 -15.10
CA ASP A 13 8.43 -18.77 -14.95
C ASP A 13 9.89 -18.30 -15.14
N GLY A 14 10.12 -17.16 -15.79
CA GLY A 14 11.44 -16.55 -15.98
C GLY A 14 11.96 -15.79 -14.74
N MET A 15 11.16 -15.60 -13.71
CA MET A 15 11.63 -14.97 -12.47
C MET A 15 12.52 -15.92 -11.67
N ALA A 16 13.49 -15.35 -10.94
CA ALA A 16 14.38 -16.12 -10.08
C ALA A 16 13.57 -16.97 -9.08
N GLY A 17 13.90 -18.27 -9.01
CA GLY A 17 13.19 -19.23 -8.18
C GLY A 17 11.89 -19.76 -8.76
N ALA A 18 11.47 -19.34 -9.95
CA ALA A 18 10.23 -19.75 -10.63
C ALA A 18 9.04 -19.88 -9.65
N PRO A 19 8.56 -18.78 -9.08
CA PRO A 19 7.69 -18.78 -7.90
C PRO A 19 6.32 -19.44 -8.12
N GLY A 20 5.93 -19.69 -9.38
CA GLY A 20 4.65 -20.33 -9.72
C GLY A 20 3.43 -19.47 -9.39
N ASP A 21 2.52 -19.99 -8.56
CA ASP A 21 1.31 -19.29 -8.10
C ASP A 21 1.46 -18.88 -6.63
N GLN A 22 2.15 -17.76 -6.38
CA GLN A 22 2.34 -17.27 -5.02
C GLN A 22 1.03 -16.86 -4.32
N PRO A 23 0.03 -16.21 -4.98
CA PRO A 23 -1.25 -15.98 -4.33
C PRO A 23 -1.89 -17.23 -3.73
N ALA A 24 -1.94 -18.33 -4.48
CA ALA A 24 -2.49 -19.60 -3.99
C ALA A 24 -1.64 -20.22 -2.88
N GLN A 25 -0.30 -20.10 -2.96
CA GLN A 25 0.60 -20.58 -1.90
C GLN A 25 0.39 -19.79 -0.61
N ILE A 26 0.26 -18.46 -0.68
CA ILE A 26 0.01 -17.60 0.49
C ILE A 26 -1.34 -17.92 1.12
N GLU A 27 -2.39 -18.11 0.32
CA GLU A 27 -3.70 -18.50 0.82
C GLU A 27 -3.64 -19.83 1.60
N ALA A 28 -2.91 -20.81 1.09
CA ALA A 28 -2.72 -22.10 1.77
C ALA A 28 -1.91 -21.98 3.07
N LEU A 29 -0.95 -21.06 3.15
CA LEU A 29 -0.10 -20.84 4.32
C LEU A 29 -0.76 -20.01 5.42
N LEU A 30 -1.84 -19.29 5.12
CA LEU A 30 -2.50 -18.35 6.03
C LEU A 30 -3.96 -18.77 6.32
N PRO A 31 -4.18 -19.92 7.01
CA PRO A 31 -5.53 -20.34 7.36
C PRO A 31 -6.23 -19.27 8.22
N GLY A 32 -7.47 -18.93 7.84
CA GLY A 32 -8.27 -17.91 8.53
C GLY A 32 -8.03 -16.47 8.06
N PHE A 33 -7.14 -16.25 7.08
CA PHE A 33 -7.05 -14.98 6.37
C PHE A 33 -7.86 -15.03 5.07
N GLN A 34 -8.42 -13.89 4.70
CA GLN A 34 -8.88 -13.63 3.34
C GLN A 34 -7.72 -12.99 2.57
N VAL A 35 -7.51 -13.43 1.33
CA VAL A 35 -6.39 -13.00 0.49
C VAL A 35 -6.91 -12.21 -0.71
N PHE A 36 -6.33 -11.04 -0.96
CA PHE A 36 -6.71 -10.12 -2.02
C PHE A 36 -5.47 -9.77 -2.85
N PHE A 37 -5.33 -10.40 -4.00
CA PHE A 37 -4.24 -10.12 -4.93
C PHE A 37 -4.66 -9.06 -5.95
N GLY A 38 -3.87 -8.00 -6.05
CA GLY A 38 -4.00 -6.92 -7.04
C GLY A 38 -2.84 -6.98 -8.03
N PRO A 39 -3.05 -7.48 -9.25
CA PRO A 39 -2.01 -7.46 -10.27
C PRO A 39 -1.89 -6.07 -10.91
N ALA A 40 -0.69 -5.48 -10.87
CA ALA A 40 -0.34 -4.30 -11.64
C ALA A 40 -0.02 -4.68 -13.10
N VAL A 41 0.67 -5.81 -13.28
CA VAL A 41 0.93 -6.44 -14.58
C VAL A 41 0.00 -7.61 -14.74
N HIS A 42 -0.71 -7.68 -15.86
CA HIS A 42 -1.54 -8.82 -16.25
C HIS A 42 -1.39 -9.05 -17.76
N GLU A 43 -0.55 -9.99 -18.08
CA GLU A 43 -0.13 -10.33 -19.45
C GLU A 43 -0.38 -11.81 -19.73
N PHE A 44 -0.05 -12.26 -20.91
CA PHE A 44 -0.16 -13.64 -21.31
C PHE A 44 1.14 -14.08 -22.00
N ASP A 45 1.59 -15.28 -21.72
CA ASP A 45 2.74 -15.87 -22.40
C ASP A 45 2.38 -16.31 -23.85
N GLU A 46 3.36 -16.83 -24.58
CA GLU A 46 3.19 -17.31 -25.95
C GLU A 46 2.16 -18.46 -26.10
N GLN A 47 1.88 -19.17 -25.00
CA GLN A 47 0.90 -20.25 -24.94
C GLN A 47 -0.48 -19.76 -24.47
N GLY A 48 -0.65 -18.45 -24.22
CA GLY A 48 -1.89 -17.83 -23.74
C GLY A 48 -2.15 -18.07 -22.25
N ARG A 49 -1.14 -18.47 -21.46
CA ARG A 49 -1.28 -18.63 -20.01
C ARG A 49 -1.11 -17.26 -19.31
N PRO A 50 -1.93 -16.92 -18.31
CA PRO A 50 -1.85 -15.62 -17.66
C PRO A 50 -0.57 -15.49 -16.82
N GLN A 51 0.05 -14.31 -16.91
CA GLN A 51 1.19 -13.88 -16.13
C GLN A 51 0.78 -12.64 -15.35
N ARG A 52 0.90 -12.66 -14.02
CA ARG A 52 0.46 -11.56 -13.14
C ARG A 52 1.53 -11.22 -12.11
N PHE A 53 1.70 -9.92 -11.87
CA PHE A 53 2.63 -9.42 -10.86
C PHE A 53 2.04 -8.19 -10.17
N GLY A 54 2.14 -8.12 -8.84
CA GLY A 54 1.57 -6.99 -8.10
C GLY A 54 1.65 -7.12 -6.60
N ASN A 55 0.65 -6.55 -5.91
CA ASN A 55 0.60 -6.49 -4.45
C ASN A 55 -0.52 -7.40 -3.91
N LEU A 56 -0.35 -7.87 -2.68
CA LEU A 56 -1.32 -8.71 -2.02
C LEU A 56 -1.59 -8.19 -0.61
N VAL A 57 -2.86 -8.19 -0.22
CA VAL A 57 -3.26 -7.96 1.17
C VAL A 57 -3.93 -9.22 1.69
N ALA A 58 -3.47 -9.71 2.83
CA ALA A 58 -4.15 -10.79 3.56
C ALA A 58 -4.65 -10.24 4.90
N THR A 59 -5.89 -10.58 5.30
CA THR A 59 -6.47 -10.06 6.54
C THR A 59 -7.43 -11.03 7.20
N ARG A 60 -7.49 -10.99 8.54
CA ARG A 60 -8.51 -11.66 9.38
C ARG A 60 -9.70 -10.76 9.68
N LEU A 61 -9.58 -9.45 9.40
CA LEU A 61 -10.64 -8.49 9.66
C LEU A 61 -11.72 -8.57 8.60
N ALA A 62 -12.94 -8.21 8.96
CA ALA A 62 -14.05 -8.17 8.02
C ALA A 62 -13.82 -7.11 6.93
N VAL A 63 -13.84 -7.53 5.67
CA VAL A 63 -13.63 -6.66 4.51
C VAL A 63 -14.98 -6.16 4.00
N SER A 64 -15.12 -4.84 3.87
CA SER A 64 -16.31 -4.19 3.32
C SER A 64 -16.16 -3.83 1.85
N ARG A 65 -14.94 -3.55 1.39
CA ARG A 65 -14.67 -3.16 0.00
C ARG A 65 -13.22 -3.43 -0.37
N VAL A 66 -12.99 -3.82 -1.62
CA VAL A 66 -11.67 -3.96 -2.23
C VAL A 66 -11.62 -3.08 -3.48
N GLN A 67 -10.54 -2.36 -3.67
CA GLN A 67 -10.27 -1.54 -4.86
C GLN A 67 -8.82 -1.71 -5.29
N HIS A 68 -8.62 -1.85 -6.59
CA HIS A 68 -7.29 -1.89 -7.21
C HIS A 68 -7.18 -0.68 -8.14
N HIS A 69 -6.29 0.24 -7.81
CA HIS A 69 -6.08 1.48 -8.56
C HIS A 69 -4.77 1.37 -9.32
N LEU A 70 -4.84 1.20 -10.64
CA LEU A 70 -3.65 1.34 -11.48
C LEU A 70 -3.13 2.77 -11.33
N LEU A 71 -1.83 2.88 -11.08
CA LEU A 71 -1.16 4.17 -10.91
C LEU A 71 -0.67 4.71 -12.25
N PRO A 72 -0.44 6.04 -12.36
CA PRO A 72 0.10 6.62 -13.57
C PRO A 72 1.42 5.98 -13.99
N TRP A 73 1.55 5.78 -15.29
CA TRP A 73 2.74 5.22 -15.91
C TRP A 73 3.13 6.06 -17.14
N PRO A 74 3.53 7.34 -16.93
CA PRO A 74 3.95 8.20 -18.01
C PRO A 74 5.19 7.65 -18.72
N SER A 75 5.31 7.92 -20.00
CA SER A 75 6.47 7.46 -20.79
C SER A 75 7.77 8.02 -20.22
N ASP A 76 8.73 7.14 -20.03
CA ASP A 76 10.11 7.44 -19.68
C ASP A 76 11.00 6.48 -20.49
N PRO A 77 11.45 6.91 -21.70
CA PRO A 77 12.08 5.99 -22.67
C PRO A 77 13.47 5.53 -22.25
N ASP A 78 14.10 6.19 -21.29
CA ASP A 78 15.48 5.92 -20.88
C ASP A 78 15.59 4.83 -19.81
N VAL A 79 14.46 4.38 -19.26
CA VAL A 79 14.43 3.38 -18.18
C VAL A 79 13.44 2.25 -18.46
N GLY A 80 13.82 1.04 -18.06
CA GLY A 80 12.89 -0.09 -18.00
C GLY A 80 11.96 0.09 -16.79
N SER A 81 10.65 0.06 -17.02
CA SER A 81 9.66 0.19 -15.97
C SER A 81 8.44 -0.67 -16.27
N MET A 82 7.57 -0.83 -15.27
CA MET A 82 6.34 -1.62 -15.39
C MET A 82 5.16 -0.89 -14.73
N PRO A 83 3.90 -1.22 -15.09
CA PRO A 83 2.73 -0.70 -14.39
C PRO A 83 2.80 -0.95 -12.89
N ARG A 84 2.30 -0.01 -12.12
CA ARG A 84 2.21 -0.07 -10.65
C ARG A 84 0.76 0.12 -10.22
N LEU A 85 0.42 -0.32 -9.01
CA LEU A 85 -0.92 -0.14 -8.46
C LEU A 85 -0.89 0.19 -6.97
N CYS A 86 -2.02 0.72 -6.50
CA CYS A 86 -2.37 0.79 -5.09
C CYS A 86 -3.58 -0.10 -4.85
N THR A 87 -3.43 -1.12 -4.00
CA THR A 87 -4.55 -1.93 -3.51
C THR A 87 -5.09 -1.32 -2.22
N SER A 88 -6.39 -1.07 -2.16
CA SER A 88 -7.06 -0.47 -1.01
C SER A 88 -8.20 -1.36 -0.53
N LEU A 89 -8.15 -1.77 0.74
CA LEU A 89 -9.21 -2.49 1.43
C LEU A 89 -9.87 -1.58 2.48
N THR A 90 -11.21 -1.52 2.49
CA THR A 90 -11.94 -0.93 3.61
C THR A 90 -12.32 -2.04 4.58
N LEU A 91 -11.77 -1.98 5.78
CA LEU A 91 -11.89 -3.00 6.82
C LEU A 91 -12.77 -2.50 7.96
N ARG A 92 -13.33 -3.43 8.74
CA ARG A 92 -13.97 -3.19 10.03
C ARG A 92 -13.08 -3.77 11.12
N SER A 93 -12.37 -2.90 11.83
CA SER A 93 -11.62 -3.27 13.02
C SER A 93 -12.49 -3.14 14.25
N PRO A 94 -12.46 -4.09 15.20
CA PRO A 94 -13.15 -3.95 16.48
C PRO A 94 -12.68 -2.71 17.28
N GLU A 95 -11.37 -2.40 17.22
CA GLU A 95 -10.76 -1.31 18.00
C GLU A 95 -10.77 0.03 17.26
N LEU A 96 -10.50 0.01 15.94
CA LEU A 96 -10.33 1.22 15.15
C LEU A 96 -11.60 1.63 14.38
N GLY A 97 -12.63 0.78 14.36
CA GLY A 97 -13.80 0.99 13.51
C GLY A 97 -13.52 0.77 12.03
N ALA A 98 -14.06 1.62 11.19
CA ALA A 98 -13.78 1.54 9.75
C ALA A 98 -12.41 2.16 9.43
N VAL A 99 -11.56 1.40 8.75
CA VAL A 99 -10.21 1.83 8.36
C VAL A 99 -9.90 1.35 6.94
N ARG A 100 -9.24 2.20 6.15
CA ARG A 100 -8.68 1.79 4.84
C ARG A 100 -7.23 1.36 5.03
N VAL A 101 -6.92 0.15 4.59
CA VAL A 101 -5.54 -0.30 4.45
C VAL A 101 -5.19 -0.25 2.97
N MET A 102 -4.14 0.49 2.64
CA MET A 102 -3.66 0.72 1.29
C MET A 102 -2.22 0.20 1.18
N THR A 103 -1.93 -0.58 0.15
CA THR A 103 -0.56 -1.02 -0.11
C THR A 103 -0.15 -0.72 -1.54
N THR A 104 1.10 -0.33 -1.71
CA THR A 104 1.68 0.03 -3.00
C THR A 104 3.10 -0.49 -3.16
N HIS A 105 3.57 -0.51 -4.40
CA HIS A 105 4.97 -0.68 -4.76
C HIS A 105 5.25 0.32 -5.88
N LEU A 106 5.95 1.42 -5.57
CA LEU A 106 6.20 2.50 -6.53
C LEU A 106 7.34 2.17 -7.48
N GLU A 107 7.49 2.98 -8.52
CA GLU A 107 8.50 2.78 -9.54
C GLU A 107 9.91 3.05 -8.99
N TYR A 108 10.83 2.13 -9.30
CA TYR A 108 12.22 2.18 -8.82
C TYR A 108 13.12 3.09 -9.67
N TYR A 109 13.08 2.93 -11.01
CA TYR A 109 14.06 3.56 -11.90
C TYR A 109 13.68 4.98 -12.33
N SER A 110 12.37 5.27 -12.48
CA SER A 110 11.88 6.56 -12.97
C SER A 110 11.36 7.43 -11.83
N ALA A 111 12.09 8.50 -11.52
CA ALA A 111 11.66 9.48 -10.53
C ALA A 111 10.38 10.23 -10.96
N SER A 112 10.18 10.48 -12.26
CA SER A 112 8.98 11.12 -12.79
C SER A 112 7.74 10.25 -12.65
N GLN A 113 7.86 8.96 -12.93
CA GLN A 113 6.77 7.99 -12.71
C GLN A 113 6.45 7.85 -11.23
N ARG A 114 7.48 7.72 -10.37
CA ARG A 114 7.32 7.64 -8.92
C ARG A 114 6.61 8.85 -8.34
N ALA A 115 6.96 10.07 -8.77
CA ALA A 115 6.29 11.28 -8.35
C ALA A 115 4.81 11.29 -8.76
N ALA A 116 4.50 10.97 -10.01
CA ALA A 116 3.13 10.88 -10.50
C ALA A 116 2.30 9.82 -9.74
N GLN A 117 2.92 8.70 -9.36
CA GLN A 117 2.29 7.64 -8.58
C GLN A 117 2.00 8.09 -7.14
N ALA A 118 2.92 8.78 -6.50
CA ALA A 118 2.74 9.35 -5.17
C ALA A 118 1.60 10.38 -5.15
N ASP A 119 1.56 11.28 -6.14
CA ASP A 119 0.47 12.26 -6.30
C ASP A 119 -0.89 11.58 -6.50
N ALA A 120 -0.96 10.51 -7.30
CA ALA A 120 -2.17 9.74 -7.51
C ALA A 120 -2.66 9.07 -6.21
N ILE A 121 -1.77 8.47 -5.42
CA ILE A 121 -2.11 7.86 -4.13
C ILE A 121 -2.64 8.93 -3.16
N ARG A 122 -1.98 10.10 -3.11
CA ARG A 122 -2.47 11.22 -2.32
C ARG A 122 -3.88 11.66 -2.75
N ALA A 123 -4.13 11.75 -4.06
CA ALA A 123 -5.45 12.09 -4.60
C ALA A 123 -6.53 11.06 -4.19
N LEU A 124 -6.22 9.76 -4.20
CA LEU A 124 -7.12 8.71 -3.70
C LEU A 124 -7.47 8.89 -2.22
N HIS A 125 -6.50 9.32 -1.40
CA HIS A 125 -6.78 9.61 0.02
C HIS A 125 -7.65 10.86 0.18
N VAL A 126 -7.38 11.94 -0.55
CA VAL A 126 -8.21 13.16 -0.56
C VAL A 126 -9.65 12.85 -0.95
N GLU A 127 -9.85 12.09 -2.04
CA GLU A 127 -11.18 11.67 -2.51
C GLU A 127 -11.94 10.88 -1.44
N ALA A 128 -11.28 9.90 -0.83
CA ALA A 128 -11.91 9.07 0.20
C ALA A 128 -12.26 9.86 1.47
N CYS A 129 -11.44 10.83 1.88
CA CYS A 129 -11.75 11.74 2.97
C CYS A 129 -12.97 12.61 2.62
N ALA A 130 -13.04 13.13 1.39
CA ALA A 130 -14.18 13.92 0.93
C ALA A 130 -15.48 13.09 0.88
N GLN A 131 -15.40 11.83 0.42
CA GLN A 131 -16.55 10.91 0.45
C GLN A 131 -17.01 10.57 1.87
N ALA A 132 -16.08 10.49 2.83
CA ALA A 132 -16.42 10.23 4.23
C ALA A 132 -17.05 11.46 4.91
N ALA A 133 -16.57 12.68 4.58
CA ALA A 133 -17.13 13.93 5.10
C ALA A 133 -18.52 14.24 4.52
N ALA A 134 -18.75 13.89 3.25
CA ALA A 134 -20.00 14.10 2.55
C ALA A 134 -20.41 12.84 1.78
N PRO A 135 -20.86 11.79 2.50
CA PRO A 135 -21.19 10.52 1.85
C PRO A 135 -22.37 10.73 0.87
N PRO A 136 -22.39 9.96 -0.22
CA PRO A 136 -23.55 9.94 -1.11
C PRO A 136 -24.84 9.69 -0.31
N ARG A 137 -25.94 10.32 -0.72
CA ARG A 137 -27.22 10.14 -0.03
C ARG A 137 -27.62 8.67 -0.05
N PRO A 138 -28.25 8.19 1.06
CA PRO A 138 -28.84 6.87 1.06
C PRO A 138 -29.81 6.77 -0.10
N GLU A 139 -29.67 5.74 -0.86
CA GLU A 139 -30.51 5.47 -2.00
C GLU A 139 -31.81 4.77 -1.58
N LEU A 140 -32.64 4.46 -2.53
CA LEU A 140 -33.94 3.84 -2.26
C LEU A 140 -33.75 2.48 -1.58
N PRO A 141 -34.70 2.02 -0.75
CA PRO A 141 -34.64 0.68 -0.16
C PRO A 141 -34.46 -0.45 -1.19
N ALA A 142 -34.86 -0.21 -2.43
CA ALA A 142 -34.68 -1.13 -3.56
C ALA A 142 -33.20 -1.33 -3.96
N ASP A 143 -32.29 -0.46 -3.52
CA ASP A 143 -30.87 -0.54 -3.89
C ASP A 143 -30.04 -1.47 -2.98
N LEU A 144 -30.61 -1.93 -1.88
CA LEU A 144 -29.95 -2.90 -1.01
C LEU A 144 -29.67 -4.20 -1.76
N GLY A 145 -28.42 -4.69 -1.65
CA GLY A 145 -27.98 -5.88 -2.38
C GLY A 145 -27.64 -5.64 -3.86
N THR A 146 -27.67 -4.40 -4.32
CA THR A 146 -27.24 -3.99 -5.67
C THR A 146 -25.92 -3.20 -5.62
N PRO A 147 -25.25 -2.94 -6.77
CA PRO A 147 -24.09 -2.05 -6.83
C PRO A 147 -24.35 -0.62 -6.30
N PHE A 148 -25.58 -0.17 -6.24
CA PHE A 148 -25.99 1.16 -5.74
C PHE A 148 -26.17 1.22 -4.21
N GLN A 149 -26.10 0.08 -3.51
CA GLN A 149 -26.19 0.06 -2.05
C GLN A 149 -25.16 1.01 -1.41
N PRO A 150 -25.47 1.60 -0.24
CA PRO A 150 -24.56 2.49 0.47
C PRO A 150 -23.19 1.84 0.72
N LYS A 151 -22.13 2.62 0.55
CA LYS A 151 -20.75 2.17 0.78
C LYS A 151 -20.26 2.68 2.13
N LEU A 152 -19.44 1.87 2.79
CA LEU A 152 -18.72 2.31 3.99
C LEU A 152 -17.59 3.25 3.57
N HIS A 153 -17.65 4.50 4.08
CA HIS A 153 -16.60 5.49 3.89
C HIS A 153 -15.91 5.79 5.22
N THR A 154 -14.62 6.10 5.18
CA THR A 154 -13.83 6.49 6.34
C THR A 154 -12.69 7.40 5.92
N GLN A 155 -12.35 8.36 6.80
CA GLN A 155 -11.16 9.20 6.67
C GLN A 155 -9.90 8.48 7.19
N GLU A 156 -10.10 7.47 8.05
CA GLU A 156 -8.99 6.72 8.62
C GLU A 156 -8.33 5.83 7.57
N ALA A 157 -7.01 5.97 7.46
CA ALA A 157 -6.21 5.24 6.49
C ALA A 157 -4.83 4.86 7.04
N ILE A 158 -4.39 3.67 6.64
CA ILE A 158 -3.03 3.16 6.75
C ILE A 158 -2.55 2.95 5.32
N LEU A 159 -1.50 3.65 4.91
CA LEU A 159 -0.84 3.46 3.62
C LEU A 159 0.54 2.87 3.89
N CYS A 160 0.86 1.73 3.28
CA CYS A 160 2.16 1.07 3.45
C CYS A 160 2.67 0.49 2.13
N GLY A 161 3.92 0.09 2.10
CA GLY A 161 4.52 -0.61 0.97
C GLY A 161 5.97 -0.22 0.72
N ASP A 162 6.47 -0.68 -0.42
CA ASP A 162 7.75 -0.25 -0.97
C ASP A 162 7.55 1.00 -1.84
N PHE A 163 8.06 2.11 -1.35
CA PHE A 163 7.96 3.40 -2.06
C PHE A 163 9.14 3.65 -3.00
N ASN A 164 10.16 2.79 -2.97
CA ASN A 164 11.35 2.89 -3.81
C ASN A 164 12.02 4.28 -3.77
N MET A 165 11.96 4.94 -2.62
CA MET A 165 12.53 6.28 -2.40
C MET A 165 13.03 6.44 -0.96
N PRO A 166 14.12 7.17 -0.72
CA PRO A 166 14.52 7.55 0.64
C PRO A 166 13.61 8.66 1.20
N PRO A 167 13.64 8.92 2.52
CA PRO A 167 12.88 10.01 3.14
C PRO A 167 13.24 11.42 2.62
N THR A 168 14.36 11.55 1.91
CA THR A 168 14.82 12.81 1.29
C THR A 168 14.24 13.05 -0.10
N ASP A 169 13.54 12.07 -0.70
CA ASP A 169 12.90 12.22 -2.01
C ASP A 169 11.71 13.20 -1.90
N PRO A 170 11.53 14.13 -2.86
CA PRO A 170 10.39 15.03 -2.86
C PRO A 170 9.03 14.33 -2.83
N ALA A 171 8.89 13.17 -3.42
CA ALA A 171 7.64 12.40 -3.42
C ALA A 171 7.24 11.90 -2.01
N TYR A 172 8.23 11.61 -1.13
CA TYR A 172 7.97 11.29 0.27
C TYR A 172 7.30 12.46 1.02
N ALA A 173 7.79 13.68 0.82
CA ALA A 173 7.18 14.87 1.40
C ALA A 173 5.81 15.18 0.76
N ALA A 174 5.66 14.93 -0.55
CA ALA A 174 4.40 15.16 -1.27
C ALA A 174 3.25 14.29 -0.74
N LEU A 175 3.50 13.02 -0.40
CA LEU A 175 2.50 12.15 0.23
C LEU A 175 1.95 12.73 1.54
N GLN A 176 2.77 13.47 2.27
CA GLN A 176 2.44 14.02 3.59
C GLN A 176 1.94 15.47 3.52
N GLN A 177 1.80 16.07 2.33
CA GLN A 177 1.28 17.43 2.18
C GLN A 177 -0.16 17.52 2.73
N PRO A 178 -0.42 18.49 3.64
CA PRO A 178 -1.77 18.70 4.16
C PRO A 178 -2.73 19.13 3.05
N PHE A 179 -4.01 18.84 3.26
CA PHE A 179 -5.09 19.32 2.41
C PHE A 179 -6.30 19.71 3.26
N THR A 180 -7.16 20.55 2.69
CA THR A 180 -8.37 21.03 3.35
C THR A 180 -9.57 20.61 2.54
N LEU A 181 -10.57 20.00 3.18
CA LEU A 181 -11.83 19.64 2.57
C LEU A 181 -12.78 20.86 2.50
N LYS A 182 -13.88 20.73 1.77
CA LYS A 182 -14.88 21.80 1.61
C LYS A 182 -15.57 22.22 2.89
N ASP A 183 -15.62 21.32 3.88
CA ASP A 183 -16.14 21.59 5.23
C ASP A 183 -15.16 22.35 6.15
N GLY A 184 -13.95 22.64 5.65
CA GLY A 184 -12.87 23.31 6.37
C GLY A 184 -12.00 22.39 7.20
N SER A 185 -12.26 21.10 7.24
CA SER A 185 -11.41 20.14 7.96
C SER A 185 -10.06 19.94 7.28
N HIS A 186 -9.01 19.78 8.09
CA HIS A 186 -7.64 19.61 7.64
C HIS A 186 -7.19 18.16 7.83
N HIS A 187 -6.60 17.61 6.80
CA HIS A 187 -6.14 16.23 6.79
C HIS A 187 -4.74 16.13 6.19
N ARG A 188 -4.02 15.10 6.58
CA ARG A 188 -2.77 14.66 5.94
C ARG A 188 -2.48 13.20 6.32
N LEU A 189 -1.60 12.57 5.58
CA LEU A 189 -0.93 11.35 6.00
C LEU A 189 0.32 11.72 6.80
N HIS A 190 0.58 10.99 7.87
CA HIS A 190 1.72 11.16 8.77
C HIS A 190 2.57 9.90 8.73
N GLU A 191 3.84 10.03 8.49
CA GLU A 191 4.79 8.96 8.72
C GLU A 191 5.05 8.87 10.23
N PRO A 192 4.78 7.71 10.90
CA PRO A 192 4.78 7.62 12.35
C PRO A 192 6.17 7.39 12.98
N TRP A 193 7.24 7.20 12.21
CA TRP A 193 8.58 6.95 12.74
C TRP A 193 9.08 8.10 13.65
N PRO A 194 8.95 9.38 13.25
CA PRO A 194 9.33 10.50 14.12
C PRO A 194 8.50 10.61 15.41
N GLU A 195 7.27 10.13 15.41
CA GLU A 195 6.42 10.14 16.63
C GLU A 195 6.96 9.18 17.69
N GLN A 196 7.51 8.02 17.27
CA GLN A 196 8.05 7.03 18.21
C GLN A 196 9.50 7.28 18.57
N TYR A 197 10.34 7.68 17.62
CA TYR A 197 11.79 7.75 17.79
C TYR A 197 12.35 9.17 17.87
N GLY A 198 11.50 10.20 17.61
CA GLY A 198 11.88 11.62 17.59
C GLY A 198 12.18 12.13 16.19
N GLN A 199 11.98 13.44 16.00
CA GLN A 199 12.07 14.12 14.69
C GLN A 199 13.47 14.05 14.03
N GLN A 200 14.51 13.80 14.80
CA GLN A 200 15.89 13.73 14.33
C GLN A 200 16.41 12.27 14.23
N ALA A 201 15.57 11.29 14.59
CA ALA A 201 15.98 9.90 14.51
C ALA A 201 16.15 9.46 13.04
N PRO A 202 17.26 8.82 12.66
CA PRO A 202 17.37 8.25 11.33
C PRO A 202 16.34 7.15 11.15
N HIS A 203 15.77 7.06 9.96
CA HIS A 203 14.85 5.99 9.62
C HIS A 203 15.60 4.64 9.60
N ALA A 204 14.96 3.59 10.09
CA ALA A 204 15.53 2.25 9.98
C ALA A 204 15.65 1.85 8.50
N LEU A 205 16.75 1.19 8.19
CA LEU A 205 17.00 0.71 6.84
C LEU A 205 16.17 -0.55 6.56
N THR A 206 15.54 -0.59 5.40
CA THR A 206 14.60 -1.67 5.05
C THR A 206 15.00 -2.46 3.82
N PHE A 207 15.91 -1.96 3.02
CA PHE A 207 16.35 -2.60 1.78
C PHE A 207 17.88 -2.75 1.74
N ARG A 208 18.37 -3.84 1.17
CA ARG A 208 19.80 -4.14 0.97
C ARG A 208 20.63 -4.22 2.25
N LEU A 209 20.06 -4.66 3.35
CA LEU A 209 20.86 -4.87 4.58
C LEU A 209 21.87 -6.01 4.38
N TYR A 210 21.42 -7.10 3.77
CA TYR A 210 22.20 -8.33 3.58
C TYR A 210 22.49 -8.60 2.10
N ASP A 211 21.50 -8.50 1.24
CA ASP A 211 21.64 -8.69 -0.20
C ASP A 211 22.00 -7.37 -0.90
N ARG A 212 23.18 -7.33 -1.50
CA ARG A 212 23.74 -6.13 -2.14
C ARG A 212 23.68 -6.16 -3.67
N ARG A 213 22.92 -7.10 -4.27
CA ARG A 213 22.84 -7.25 -5.74
C ARG A 213 22.35 -5.98 -6.44
N TYR A 214 21.49 -5.22 -5.79
CA TYR A 214 20.88 -4.01 -6.36
C TYR A 214 21.55 -2.70 -5.91
N GLY A 215 22.72 -2.76 -5.30
CA GLY A 215 23.52 -1.60 -4.93
C GLY A 215 24.27 -1.79 -3.61
N PRO A 216 25.33 -0.96 -3.37
CA PRO A 216 26.22 -1.17 -2.24
C PRO A 216 25.63 -0.73 -0.89
N ASP A 217 24.78 0.29 -0.88
CA ASP A 217 24.34 0.95 0.34
C ASP A 217 22.91 0.55 0.72
N PRO A 218 22.66 0.21 2.00
CA PRO A 218 21.29 0.01 2.49
C PRO A 218 20.49 1.33 2.45
N VAL A 219 19.19 1.23 2.23
CA VAL A 219 18.28 2.38 2.22
C VAL A 219 17.01 2.07 3.01
N ALA A 220 16.34 3.12 3.50
CA ALA A 220 14.96 3.06 3.97
C ALA A 220 14.06 3.41 2.78
N CYS A 221 13.21 2.49 2.33
CA CYS A 221 12.28 2.71 1.24
C CYS A 221 10.90 2.09 1.48
N ASP A 222 10.74 1.32 2.56
CA ASP A 222 9.48 0.75 2.98
C ASP A 222 8.93 1.59 4.14
N PHE A 223 7.73 2.16 3.95
CA PHE A 223 7.15 3.08 4.91
C PHE A 223 5.71 2.70 5.24
N VAL A 224 5.24 3.24 6.37
CA VAL A 224 3.84 3.26 6.75
C VAL A 224 3.44 4.70 7.03
N PHE A 225 2.33 5.13 6.45
CA PHE A 225 1.73 6.43 6.71
C PHE A 225 0.35 6.24 7.33
N LEU A 226 0.02 7.04 8.34
CA LEU A 226 -1.24 7.01 9.08
C LEU A 226 -2.03 8.30 8.85
N SER A 227 -3.35 8.19 8.73
CA SER A 227 -4.22 9.37 8.86
C SER A 227 -4.11 9.99 10.25
N GLY A 228 -4.43 11.28 10.38
CA GLY A 228 -4.27 12.02 11.64
C GLY A 228 -5.00 11.40 12.82
N GLY A 229 -6.17 10.80 12.61
CA GLY A 229 -6.92 10.14 13.67
C GLY A 229 -6.29 8.84 14.19
N LEU A 230 -5.42 8.21 13.40
CA LEU A 230 -4.72 6.99 13.81
C LEU A 230 -3.37 7.26 14.50
N VAL A 231 -2.77 8.44 14.33
CA VAL A 231 -1.48 8.77 14.97
C VAL A 231 -1.53 8.61 16.50
N PRO A 232 -2.55 9.11 17.22
CA PRO A 232 -2.65 8.91 18.66
C PRO A 232 -2.89 7.44 19.09
N ARG A 233 -3.22 6.58 18.15
CA ARG A 233 -3.46 5.15 18.37
C ARG A 233 -2.19 4.31 18.17
N LEU A 234 -1.08 4.92 17.73
CA LEU A 234 0.19 4.24 17.55
C LEU A 234 0.70 3.69 18.89
N ALA A 235 0.86 2.37 18.94
CA ALA A 235 1.50 1.70 20.08
C ALA A 235 2.96 1.36 19.77
N ARG A 236 3.26 0.97 18.52
CA ARG A 236 4.60 0.60 18.10
C ARG A 236 4.75 0.67 16.58
N ILE A 237 5.92 1.10 16.12
CA ILE A 237 6.44 0.86 14.77
C ILE A 237 7.86 0.33 14.89
N GLU A 238 8.20 -0.72 14.16
CA GLU A 238 9.55 -1.28 14.15
C GLU A 238 9.87 -1.92 12.79
N VAL A 239 11.17 -2.07 12.53
CA VAL A 239 11.70 -2.82 11.39
C VAL A 239 12.40 -4.06 11.93
N ASP A 240 12.04 -5.25 11.44
CA ASP A 240 12.77 -6.47 11.75
C ASP A 240 14.07 -6.52 10.94
N GLY A 241 15.12 -5.94 11.50
CA GLY A 241 16.44 -5.90 10.88
C GLY A 241 17.20 -7.24 10.91
N ALA A 242 16.64 -8.31 11.49
CA ALA A 242 17.31 -9.61 11.61
C ALA A 242 16.93 -10.60 10.51
N THR A 243 15.76 -10.47 9.95
CA THR A 243 15.25 -11.38 8.92
C THR A 243 16.06 -11.30 7.62
N GLN A 244 16.29 -12.45 6.96
CA GLN A 244 17.06 -12.57 5.72
C GLN A 244 16.32 -13.39 4.65
N VAL A 245 15.00 -13.54 4.81
CA VAL A 245 14.18 -14.31 3.86
C VAL A 245 13.75 -13.50 2.64
N SER A 246 13.99 -12.19 2.70
CA SER A 246 13.79 -11.23 1.61
C SER A 246 14.98 -10.26 1.60
N ASP A 247 15.22 -9.58 0.50
CA ASP A 247 16.14 -8.44 0.40
C ASP A 247 15.55 -7.16 1.03
N HIS A 248 14.24 -7.15 1.33
CA HIS A 248 13.56 -6.16 2.16
C HIS A 248 13.29 -6.66 3.58
N GLN A 249 13.24 -5.72 4.52
CA GLN A 249 12.96 -5.98 5.93
C GLN A 249 11.50 -5.71 6.25
N PRO A 250 10.82 -6.59 7.01
CA PRO A 250 9.44 -6.36 7.43
C PRO A 250 9.31 -5.10 8.30
N VAL A 251 8.31 -4.29 8.01
CA VAL A 251 7.89 -3.16 8.85
C VAL A 251 6.62 -3.55 9.60
N LEU A 252 6.65 -3.46 10.92
CA LEU A 252 5.54 -3.80 11.79
C LEU A 252 4.96 -2.54 12.43
N VAL A 253 3.63 -2.39 12.38
CA VAL A 253 2.91 -1.31 13.08
C VAL A 253 1.82 -1.92 13.94
N GLU A 254 1.78 -1.51 15.20
CA GLU A 254 0.72 -1.83 16.16
C GLU A 254 -0.08 -0.57 16.50
N LEU A 255 -1.40 -0.66 16.34
CA LEU A 255 -2.37 0.38 16.71
C LEU A 255 -3.32 -0.15 17.79
N ARG A 256 -3.77 0.73 18.71
CA ARG A 256 -4.68 0.40 19.84
C ARG A 256 -5.89 1.30 19.88
#